data_9b5c7f84c9ecd3fed7f93e02779dd04a
#
_entry.id   9b5c7f84c9ecd3fed7f93e02779dd04a
#
_cell.length_a   1.000
_cell.length_b   1.000
_cell.length_c   1.000
_cell.angle_alpha   90.00
_cell.angle_beta   90.00
_cell.angle_gamma   90.00
#
_symmetry.space_group_name_H-M   'P 1'
#
loop_
_entity.id
_entity.type
_entity.pdbx_description
1 polymer ?
#
loop_
_entity_poly.entity_id
_entity_poly.type
_entity_poly.pdbx_seq_one_letter_code
_entity_poly.pdbx_strand_id
1 'polypeptide(L)'
;MTGGPLFVSSGDVTADQHYRSALQRAARGDLAGAAEILVQTVQLAPAFATAWFALGAVRDSLGDRAGAIVAWRKANDADPEDYHGARLQLARLGAGEDTPAMTAAYVRRLFDQQAASFDETLLQRLDYRGPAVLLEAVRNVTGTGLRSGSMLDLGCGTGLGGAAFRPHVDWLVGVDISPAMVAKARSKGLYDRLAVLDLLHFLDADAQSQARYHLVVAADVFVYASDLGAIAAAAARVLTPDGLFAFTVETHAGEGVVLQQTLRYAHGAAHVRTAIADAGLNLLALNHAVTRKEKGAPVPSLVVVATGSGRERSVPTVNSDA
;
A
#
# COMPACT_ATOMS: atom_id res chain seq x y z
N MET A 1 5.82 -8.63 9.12
CA MET A 1 6.19 -9.64 8.10
C MET A 1 7.54 -9.26 7.55
N THR A 2 8.57 -10.00 7.93
CA THR A 2 9.93 -9.81 7.42
C THR A 2 10.14 -10.82 6.30
N GLY A 3 9.74 -10.48 5.07
CA GLY A 3 10.35 -11.10 3.91
C GLY A 3 11.85 -10.84 4.00
N GLY A 4 12.68 -11.85 3.70
CA GLY A 4 14.12 -11.66 3.67
C GLY A 4 14.49 -10.50 2.73
N PRO A 5 15.64 -9.84 2.96
CA PRO A 5 16.04 -8.72 2.13
C PRO A 5 16.11 -9.16 0.67
N LEU A 6 15.53 -8.32 -0.19
CA LEU A 6 15.50 -8.53 -1.64
C LEU A 6 16.93 -8.57 -2.17
N PHE A 7 17.31 -9.67 -2.81
CA PHE A 7 18.63 -9.84 -3.35
C PHE A 7 18.69 -9.33 -4.80
N VAL A 8 19.50 -8.31 -5.03
CA VAL A 8 20.00 -7.91 -6.35
C VAL A 8 21.48 -8.18 -6.33
N SER A 9 22.00 -8.96 -7.27
CA SER A 9 23.43 -9.31 -7.35
C SER A 9 24.31 -8.05 -7.49
N SER A 10 25.45 -8.06 -6.85
CA SER A 10 26.46 -7.02 -7.00
C SER A 10 27.21 -7.07 -8.35
N GLY A 11 27.09 -8.19 -9.08
CA GLY A 11 27.95 -8.53 -10.22
C GLY A 11 29.29 -9.16 -9.81
N ASP A 12 29.65 -9.17 -8.52
CA ASP A 12 30.83 -9.83 -7.96
C ASP A 12 30.40 -11.07 -7.16
N VAL A 13 30.87 -12.23 -7.61
CA VAL A 13 30.51 -13.53 -7.01
C VAL A 13 30.95 -13.63 -5.55
N THR A 14 32.10 -13.06 -5.19
CA THR A 14 32.63 -13.08 -3.82
C THR A 14 31.79 -12.20 -2.91
N ALA A 15 31.44 -10.99 -3.34
CA ALA A 15 30.56 -10.09 -2.61
C ALA A 15 29.17 -10.70 -2.40
N ASP A 16 28.62 -11.35 -3.42
CA ASP A 16 27.33 -12.05 -3.34
C ASP A 16 27.39 -13.24 -2.35
N GLN A 17 28.49 -13.98 -2.30
CA GLN A 17 28.69 -15.06 -1.31
C GLN A 17 28.83 -14.53 0.11
N HIS A 18 29.61 -13.46 0.31
CA HIS A 18 29.74 -12.78 1.60
C HIS A 18 28.35 -12.30 2.09
N TYR A 19 27.58 -11.65 1.23
CA TYR A 19 26.22 -11.21 1.57
C TYR A 19 25.34 -12.36 2.06
N ARG A 20 25.31 -13.50 1.32
CA ARG A 20 24.53 -14.69 1.71
C ARG A 20 25.00 -15.25 3.05
N SER A 21 26.32 -15.31 3.29
CA SER A 21 26.91 -15.74 4.57
C SER A 21 26.48 -14.84 5.73
N ALA A 22 26.48 -13.52 5.50
CA ALA A 22 26.04 -12.55 6.51
C ALA A 22 24.55 -12.75 6.86
N LEU A 23 23.68 -12.96 5.87
CA LEU A 23 22.26 -13.24 6.12
C LEU A 23 22.04 -14.53 6.91
N GLN A 24 22.82 -15.60 6.63
CA GLN A 24 22.76 -16.84 7.40
C GLN A 24 23.16 -16.65 8.85
N ARG A 25 24.19 -15.82 9.13
CA ARG A 25 24.57 -15.46 10.51
C ARG A 25 23.49 -14.66 11.21
N ALA A 26 22.96 -13.63 10.55
CA ALA A 26 21.86 -12.83 11.09
C ALA A 26 20.64 -13.69 11.44
N ALA A 27 20.27 -14.64 10.58
CA ALA A 27 19.16 -15.58 10.81
C ALA A 27 19.40 -16.50 12.03
N ARG A 28 20.65 -16.74 12.41
CA ARG A 28 21.04 -17.51 13.62
C ARG A 28 21.20 -16.62 14.87
N GLY A 29 20.93 -15.31 14.76
CA GLY A 29 21.08 -14.35 15.85
C GLY A 29 22.48 -13.76 16.01
N ASP A 30 23.46 -14.18 15.20
CA ASP A 30 24.81 -13.62 15.20
C ASP A 30 24.83 -12.30 14.39
N LEU A 31 24.22 -11.26 14.96
CA LEU A 31 24.12 -9.95 14.32
C LEU A 31 25.48 -9.25 14.21
N ALA A 32 26.37 -9.41 15.22
CA ALA A 32 27.69 -8.81 15.20
C ALA A 32 28.56 -9.40 14.07
N GLY A 33 28.63 -10.73 13.97
CA GLY A 33 29.34 -11.38 12.89
C GLY A 33 28.74 -11.13 11.50
N ALA A 34 27.41 -10.94 11.42
CA ALA A 34 26.75 -10.53 10.18
C ALA A 34 27.17 -9.10 9.77
N ALA A 35 27.24 -8.16 10.72
CA ALA A 35 27.68 -6.79 10.44
C ALA A 35 29.14 -6.74 9.94
N GLU A 36 30.04 -7.51 10.55
CA GLU A 36 31.44 -7.60 10.11
C GLU A 36 31.58 -8.07 8.66
N ILE A 37 30.86 -9.15 8.29
CA ILE A 37 30.86 -9.65 6.91
C ILE A 37 30.24 -8.64 5.97
N LEU A 38 29.14 -7.96 6.34
CA LEU A 38 28.53 -6.93 5.50
C LEU A 38 29.44 -5.74 5.28
N VAL A 39 30.22 -5.32 6.27
CA VAL A 39 31.25 -4.29 6.12
C VAL A 39 32.29 -4.70 5.08
N GLN A 40 32.81 -5.94 5.16
CA GLN A 40 33.72 -6.46 4.14
C GLN A 40 33.05 -6.53 2.75
N THR A 41 31.80 -6.92 2.70
CA THR A 41 31.01 -7.00 1.44
C THR A 41 30.92 -5.64 0.75
N VAL A 42 30.58 -4.58 1.48
CA VAL A 42 30.45 -3.23 0.91
C VAL A 42 31.78 -2.57 0.61
N GLN A 43 32.88 -3.02 1.23
CA GLN A 43 34.23 -2.61 0.85
C GLN A 43 34.66 -3.26 -0.46
N LEU A 44 34.30 -4.53 -0.68
CA LEU A 44 34.57 -5.27 -1.90
C LEU A 44 33.72 -4.76 -3.08
N ALA A 45 32.45 -4.48 -2.83
CA ALA A 45 31.49 -4.00 -3.82
C ALA A 45 30.75 -2.73 -3.33
N PRO A 46 31.33 -1.53 -3.43
CA PRO A 46 30.75 -0.30 -2.88
C PRO A 46 29.41 0.12 -3.50
N ALA A 47 29.11 -0.32 -4.72
CA ALA A 47 27.83 -0.06 -5.38
C ALA A 47 26.74 -1.10 -5.05
N PHE A 48 27.01 -2.04 -4.14
CA PHE A 48 26.07 -3.11 -3.78
C PHE A 48 24.99 -2.60 -2.82
N ALA A 49 23.94 -1.95 -3.35
CA ALA A 49 22.85 -1.37 -2.57
C ALA A 49 22.20 -2.37 -1.61
N THR A 50 21.99 -3.63 -2.07
CA THR A 50 21.44 -4.71 -1.25
C THR A 50 22.24 -4.96 0.03
N ALA A 51 23.58 -4.96 -0.07
CA ALA A 51 24.45 -5.19 1.09
C ALA A 51 24.46 -3.98 2.02
N TRP A 52 24.47 -2.75 1.48
CA TRP A 52 24.34 -1.54 2.28
C TRP A 52 23.01 -1.51 3.05
N PHE A 53 21.90 -1.85 2.38
CA PHE A 53 20.60 -1.91 3.03
C PHE A 53 20.57 -2.95 4.17
N ALA A 54 21.11 -4.15 3.93
CA ALA A 54 21.21 -5.19 4.96
C ALA A 54 22.11 -4.78 6.12
N LEU A 55 23.24 -4.10 5.86
CA LEU A 55 24.11 -3.56 6.91
C LEU A 55 23.36 -2.56 7.79
N GLY A 56 22.57 -1.67 7.19
CA GLY A 56 21.71 -0.75 7.92
C GLY A 56 20.72 -1.47 8.84
N ALA A 57 20.05 -2.50 8.34
CA ALA A 57 19.08 -3.28 9.10
C ALA A 57 19.72 -4.05 10.27
N VAL A 58 20.92 -4.64 10.06
CA VAL A 58 21.66 -5.34 11.12
C VAL A 58 22.15 -4.37 12.18
N ARG A 59 22.68 -3.19 11.79
CA ARG A 59 23.12 -2.15 12.74
C ARG A 59 21.97 -1.58 13.56
N ASP A 60 20.81 -1.34 12.94
CA ASP A 60 19.60 -0.89 13.65
C ASP A 60 19.17 -1.93 14.70
N SER A 61 19.22 -3.22 14.35
CA SER A 61 18.92 -4.32 15.28
C SER A 61 19.93 -4.44 16.43
N LEU A 62 21.17 -4.00 16.23
CA LEU A 62 22.21 -3.90 17.26
C LEU A 62 22.10 -2.62 18.11
N GLY A 63 21.19 -1.69 17.77
CA GLY A 63 21.07 -0.40 18.42
C GLY A 63 22.05 0.67 17.90
N ASP A 64 22.88 0.35 16.90
CA ASP A 64 23.77 1.32 16.24
C ASP A 64 22.98 2.16 15.22
N ARG A 65 22.17 3.08 15.77
CA ARG A 65 21.33 3.98 14.96
C ARG A 65 22.16 4.85 14.01
N ALA A 66 23.30 5.35 14.46
CA ALA A 66 24.16 6.21 13.64
C ALA A 66 24.75 5.44 12.46
N GLY A 67 25.27 4.25 12.71
CA GLY A 67 25.77 3.37 11.67
C GLY A 67 24.69 2.88 10.70
N ALA A 68 23.47 2.64 11.18
CA ALA A 68 22.32 2.27 10.33
C ALA A 68 21.98 3.40 9.35
N ILE A 69 21.90 4.65 9.83
CA ILE A 69 21.65 5.83 8.99
C ILE A 69 22.71 5.98 7.88
N VAL A 70 23.99 5.82 8.23
CA VAL A 70 25.08 5.88 7.24
C VAL A 70 24.91 4.80 6.18
N ALA A 71 24.63 3.57 6.61
CA ALA A 71 24.48 2.45 5.68
C ALA A 71 23.26 2.63 4.75
N TRP A 72 22.10 3.09 5.26
CA TRP A 72 20.93 3.33 4.42
C TRP A 72 21.08 4.53 3.48
N ARG A 73 21.84 5.58 3.86
CA ARG A 73 22.22 6.64 2.91
C ARG A 73 23.04 6.09 1.76
N LYS A 74 24.02 5.23 2.06
CA LYS A 74 24.81 4.56 1.03
C LYS A 74 23.99 3.62 0.15
N ALA A 75 23.00 2.93 0.72
CA ALA A 75 22.05 2.12 -0.05
C ALA A 75 21.25 2.98 -1.02
N ASN A 76 20.73 4.13 -0.57
CA ASN A 76 19.98 5.07 -1.42
C ASN A 76 20.85 5.73 -2.50
N ASP A 77 22.12 6.06 -2.18
CA ASP A 77 23.07 6.59 -3.16
C ASP A 77 23.39 5.57 -4.26
N ALA A 78 23.47 4.29 -3.91
CA ALA A 78 23.77 3.19 -4.83
C ALA A 78 22.56 2.71 -5.63
N ASP A 79 21.34 3.03 -5.19
CA ASP A 79 20.07 2.64 -5.82
C ASP A 79 19.08 3.81 -5.78
N PRO A 80 19.11 4.74 -6.77
CA PRO A 80 18.20 5.88 -6.83
C PRO A 80 16.71 5.50 -6.95
N GLU A 81 16.40 4.31 -7.48
CA GLU A 81 15.04 3.77 -7.56
C GLU A 81 14.51 3.31 -6.19
N ASP A 82 15.39 3.27 -5.19
CA ASP A 82 15.09 2.87 -3.81
C ASP A 82 14.33 1.54 -3.70
N TYR A 83 14.80 0.55 -4.45
CA TYR A 83 14.25 -0.79 -4.48
C TYR A 83 14.06 -1.42 -3.11
N HIS A 84 14.94 -1.06 -2.16
CA HIS A 84 14.95 -1.62 -0.83
C HIS A 84 14.15 -0.81 0.19
N GLY A 85 13.76 0.42 -0.13
CA GLY A 85 13.06 1.32 0.78
C GLY A 85 14.00 1.96 1.82
N ALA A 86 15.22 2.29 1.42
CA ALA A 86 16.20 2.94 2.31
C ALA A 86 15.70 4.31 2.78
N ARG A 87 15.00 5.08 1.91
CA ARG A 87 14.38 6.36 2.28
C ARG A 87 13.34 6.21 3.38
N LEU A 88 12.55 5.13 3.36
CA LEU A 88 11.56 4.84 4.40
C LEU A 88 12.23 4.53 5.75
N GLN A 89 13.34 3.80 5.73
CA GLN A 89 14.11 3.52 6.96
C GLN A 89 14.75 4.80 7.53
N LEU A 90 15.27 5.66 6.66
CA LEU A 90 15.81 6.96 7.07
C LEU A 90 14.71 7.85 7.68
N ALA A 91 13.53 7.92 7.04
CA ALA A 91 12.37 8.65 7.57
C ALA A 91 11.95 8.11 8.94
N ARG A 92 11.82 6.79 9.08
CA ARG A 92 11.49 6.13 10.36
C ARG A 92 12.45 6.51 11.50
N LEU A 93 13.71 6.75 11.18
CA LEU A 93 14.70 7.22 12.14
C LEU A 93 14.81 8.76 12.24
N GLY A 94 13.97 9.53 11.54
CA GLY A 94 14.06 11.00 11.55
C GLY A 94 15.35 11.52 10.89
N ALA A 95 15.92 10.80 9.94
CA ALA A 95 17.17 11.13 9.23
C ALA A 95 16.98 11.39 7.74
N GLY A 96 15.73 11.50 7.28
CA GLY A 96 15.29 11.78 5.90
C GLY A 96 14.07 12.67 5.90
N GLU A 97 13.33 12.68 4.79
CA GLU A 97 12.02 13.30 4.68
C GLU A 97 11.03 12.60 5.62
N ASP A 98 10.12 13.35 6.23
CA ASP A 98 9.16 12.77 7.19
C ASP A 98 8.18 11.79 6.52
N THR A 99 7.77 12.07 5.29
CA THR A 99 6.83 11.26 4.51
C THR A 99 7.32 11.06 3.07
N PRO A 100 8.46 10.35 2.86
CA PRO A 100 8.99 10.15 1.50
C PRO A 100 8.00 9.31 0.69
N ALA A 101 7.79 9.65 -0.58
CA ALA A 101 6.98 8.81 -1.46
C ALA A 101 7.59 7.40 -1.59
N MET A 102 6.77 6.37 -1.45
CA MET A 102 7.19 5.01 -1.77
C MET A 102 7.34 4.86 -3.29
N THR A 103 8.49 4.37 -3.73
CA THR A 103 8.70 4.18 -5.16
C THR A 103 7.86 3.02 -5.70
N ALA A 104 7.43 3.14 -6.96
CA ALA A 104 6.76 2.05 -7.66
C ALA A 104 7.59 0.76 -7.66
N ALA A 105 8.91 0.89 -7.75
CA ALA A 105 9.85 -0.23 -7.71
C ALA A 105 9.82 -0.94 -6.35
N TYR A 106 9.85 -0.21 -5.24
CA TYR A 106 9.74 -0.76 -3.89
C TYR A 106 8.41 -1.49 -3.68
N VAL A 107 7.28 -0.84 -3.99
CA VAL A 107 5.94 -1.41 -3.79
C VAL A 107 5.76 -2.66 -4.64
N ARG A 108 6.13 -2.62 -5.93
CA ARG A 108 6.06 -3.78 -6.83
C ARG A 108 6.80 -4.98 -6.25
N ARG A 109 8.05 -4.79 -5.85
CA ARG A 109 8.87 -5.86 -5.31
C ARG A 109 8.32 -6.43 -4.00
N LEU A 110 7.83 -5.55 -3.12
CA LEU A 110 7.20 -5.97 -1.86
C LEU A 110 6.06 -6.97 -2.12
N PHE A 111 5.20 -6.68 -3.09
CA PHE A 111 4.05 -7.52 -3.42
C PHE A 111 4.40 -8.72 -4.28
N ASP A 112 5.35 -8.62 -5.21
CA ASP A 112 5.83 -9.77 -5.98
C ASP A 112 6.37 -10.89 -5.07
N GLN A 113 7.09 -10.54 -4.00
CA GLN A 113 7.59 -11.51 -3.02
C GLN A 113 6.48 -12.14 -2.18
N GLN A 114 5.43 -11.40 -1.90
CA GLN A 114 4.36 -11.87 -1.02
C GLN A 114 3.27 -12.65 -1.77
N ALA A 115 3.18 -12.54 -3.08
CA ALA A 115 2.07 -13.04 -3.88
C ALA A 115 1.79 -14.54 -3.66
N ALA A 116 2.83 -15.37 -3.46
CA ALA A 116 2.67 -16.81 -3.30
C ALA A 116 1.85 -17.20 -2.07
N SER A 117 2.06 -16.52 -0.92
CA SER A 117 1.42 -16.80 0.38
C SER A 117 0.46 -15.71 0.84
N PHE A 118 0.13 -14.77 -0.04
CA PHE A 118 -0.59 -13.54 0.32
C PHE A 118 -1.97 -13.83 0.91
N ASP A 119 -2.80 -14.60 0.20
CA ASP A 119 -4.16 -14.93 0.66
C ASP A 119 -4.14 -15.70 1.98
N GLU A 120 -3.25 -16.70 2.10
CA GLU A 120 -3.10 -17.46 3.35
C GLU A 120 -2.72 -16.54 4.51
N THR A 121 -1.73 -15.66 4.29
CA THR A 121 -1.28 -14.73 5.32
C THR A 121 -2.38 -13.76 5.74
N LEU A 122 -3.09 -13.16 4.78
CA LEU A 122 -4.16 -12.21 5.09
C LEU A 122 -5.33 -12.88 5.80
N LEU A 123 -5.82 -13.98 5.26
CA LEU A 123 -7.06 -14.59 5.75
C LEU A 123 -6.85 -15.38 7.05
N GLN A 124 -5.73 -16.10 7.18
CA GLN A 124 -5.51 -16.98 8.32
C GLN A 124 -4.74 -16.32 9.46
N ARG A 125 -3.81 -15.38 9.16
CA ARG A 125 -2.94 -14.80 10.19
C ARG A 125 -3.33 -13.38 10.59
N LEU A 126 -3.94 -12.61 9.68
CA LEU A 126 -4.26 -11.19 9.92
C LEU A 126 -5.75 -10.93 10.11
N ASP A 127 -6.62 -11.94 10.01
CA ASP A 127 -8.09 -11.78 10.12
C ASP A 127 -8.58 -10.64 9.20
N TYR A 128 -8.15 -10.69 7.92
CA TYR A 128 -8.38 -9.61 6.96
C TYR A 128 -9.83 -9.50 6.52
N ARG A 129 -10.40 -8.33 6.68
CA ARG A 129 -11.80 -8.03 6.37
C ARG A 129 -11.99 -6.79 5.49
N GLY A 130 -10.92 -6.22 4.96
CA GLY A 130 -10.96 -4.97 4.17
C GLY A 130 -12.06 -4.95 3.10
N PRO A 131 -12.14 -5.94 2.18
CA PRO A 131 -13.19 -5.99 1.17
C PRO A 131 -14.61 -6.07 1.73
N ALA A 132 -14.83 -6.83 2.83
CA ALA A 132 -16.14 -6.96 3.46
C ALA A 132 -16.58 -5.64 4.11
N VAL A 133 -15.66 -4.95 4.82
CA VAL A 133 -15.90 -3.64 5.44
C VAL A 133 -16.24 -2.59 4.37
N LEU A 134 -15.52 -2.60 3.23
CA LEU A 134 -15.82 -1.69 2.11
C LEU A 134 -17.19 -1.98 1.49
N LEU A 135 -17.51 -3.24 1.23
CA LEU A 135 -18.80 -3.62 0.67
C LEU A 135 -19.95 -3.21 1.60
N GLU A 136 -19.81 -3.41 2.90
CA GLU A 136 -20.80 -2.96 3.89
C GLU A 136 -20.95 -1.43 3.88
N ALA A 137 -19.85 -0.68 3.85
CA ALA A 137 -19.90 0.79 3.81
C ALA A 137 -20.59 1.29 2.53
N VAL A 138 -20.31 0.70 1.37
CA VAL A 138 -20.98 1.04 0.10
C VAL A 138 -22.48 0.72 0.18
N ARG A 139 -22.87 -0.44 0.73
CA ARG A 139 -24.29 -0.82 0.90
C ARG A 139 -25.03 0.12 1.85
N ASN A 140 -24.40 0.59 2.92
CA ASN A 140 -25.01 1.54 3.87
C ASN A 140 -25.33 2.88 3.21
N VAL A 141 -24.58 3.28 2.17
CA VAL A 141 -24.80 4.51 1.42
C VAL A 141 -25.81 4.31 0.26
N THR A 142 -25.78 3.13 -0.39
CA THR A 142 -26.59 2.87 -1.60
C THR A 142 -27.90 2.13 -1.31
N GLY A 143 -28.04 1.52 -0.14
CA GLY A 143 -29.12 0.59 0.19
C GLY A 143 -28.76 -0.86 -0.15
N THR A 144 -29.60 -1.80 0.26
CA THR A 144 -29.35 -3.25 0.16
C THR A 144 -29.31 -3.81 -1.26
N GLY A 145 -29.85 -3.07 -2.24
CA GLY A 145 -29.91 -3.46 -3.66
C GLY A 145 -28.71 -3.02 -4.47
N LEU A 146 -27.48 -3.02 -3.91
CA LEU A 146 -26.29 -2.63 -4.66
C LEU A 146 -26.15 -3.43 -5.95
N ARG A 147 -26.39 -2.76 -7.09
CA ARG A 147 -25.96 -3.18 -8.43
C ARG A 147 -25.27 -1.99 -9.07
N SER A 148 -24.03 -2.19 -9.44
CA SER A 148 -23.21 -1.17 -10.09
C SER A 148 -22.87 -1.68 -11.50
N GLY A 149 -23.00 -0.83 -12.52
CA GLY A 149 -22.67 -1.21 -13.88
C GLY A 149 -21.20 -1.59 -14.01
N SER A 150 -20.30 -0.64 -13.76
CA SER A 150 -18.85 -0.85 -13.87
C SER A 150 -18.11 -0.49 -12.57
N MET A 151 -17.15 -1.33 -12.20
CA MET A 151 -16.30 -1.13 -11.03
C MET A 151 -14.83 -1.22 -11.41
N LEU A 152 -14.02 -0.35 -10.80
CA LEU A 152 -12.56 -0.40 -10.81
C LEU A 152 -12.05 -0.74 -9.40
N ASP A 153 -11.25 -1.80 -9.33
CA ASP A 153 -10.55 -2.26 -8.12
C ASP A 153 -9.07 -1.80 -8.21
N LEU A 154 -8.76 -0.72 -7.50
CA LEU A 154 -7.42 -0.13 -7.42
C LEU A 154 -6.56 -0.93 -6.44
N GLY A 155 -5.39 -1.40 -6.88
CA GLY A 155 -4.56 -2.30 -6.10
C GLY A 155 -5.26 -3.62 -5.83
N CYS A 156 -5.80 -4.25 -6.88
CA CYS A 156 -6.65 -5.43 -6.77
C CYS A 156 -5.95 -6.66 -6.13
N GLY A 157 -4.63 -6.62 -6.00
CA GLY A 157 -3.83 -7.68 -5.41
C GLY A 157 -4.12 -9.04 -6.04
N THR A 158 -4.36 -10.03 -5.22
CA THR A 158 -4.76 -11.39 -5.65
C THR A 158 -6.24 -11.51 -6.00
N GLY A 159 -7.03 -10.42 -5.91
CA GLY A 159 -8.45 -10.41 -6.24
C GLY A 159 -9.41 -10.69 -5.10
N LEU A 160 -9.03 -10.43 -3.84
CA LEU A 160 -9.94 -10.55 -2.69
C LEU A 160 -11.07 -9.50 -2.75
N GLY A 161 -10.75 -8.26 -3.20
CA GLY A 161 -11.74 -7.22 -3.50
C GLY A 161 -12.73 -7.68 -4.57
N GLY A 162 -12.20 -8.18 -5.68
CA GLY A 162 -13.02 -8.72 -6.76
C GLY A 162 -13.97 -9.82 -6.31
N ALA A 163 -13.52 -10.75 -5.46
CA ALA A 163 -14.38 -11.82 -4.93
C ALA A 163 -15.57 -11.29 -4.13
N ALA A 164 -15.37 -10.21 -3.34
CA ALA A 164 -16.43 -9.61 -2.55
C ALA A 164 -17.45 -8.84 -3.42
N PHE A 165 -16.97 -8.12 -4.43
CA PHE A 165 -17.81 -7.21 -5.22
C PHE A 165 -18.39 -7.82 -6.49
N ARG A 166 -17.80 -8.89 -7.07
CA ARG A 166 -18.26 -9.51 -8.34
C ARG A 166 -19.77 -9.76 -8.42
N PRO A 167 -20.45 -10.26 -7.35
CA PRO A 167 -21.90 -10.49 -7.41
C PRO A 167 -22.74 -9.20 -7.55
N HIS A 168 -22.14 -8.03 -7.39
CA HIS A 168 -22.80 -6.72 -7.31
C HIS A 168 -22.47 -5.80 -8.48
N VAL A 169 -21.65 -6.26 -9.45
CA VAL A 169 -21.19 -5.43 -10.58
C VAL A 169 -21.33 -6.20 -11.89
N ASP A 170 -21.63 -5.47 -12.98
CA ASP A 170 -21.78 -6.06 -14.30
C ASP A 170 -20.41 -6.18 -14.99
N TRP A 171 -19.52 -5.19 -14.81
CA TRP A 171 -18.18 -5.13 -15.38
C TRP A 171 -17.16 -4.80 -14.32
N LEU A 172 -16.13 -5.65 -14.15
CA LEU A 172 -15.11 -5.53 -13.12
C LEU A 172 -13.71 -5.40 -13.73
N VAL A 173 -13.06 -4.28 -13.46
CA VAL A 173 -11.69 -4.00 -13.88
C VAL A 173 -10.80 -4.02 -12.64
N GLY A 174 -9.61 -4.61 -12.74
CA GLY A 174 -8.60 -4.59 -11.68
C GLY A 174 -7.27 -4.07 -12.18
N VAL A 175 -6.59 -3.30 -11.35
CA VAL A 175 -5.23 -2.85 -11.60
C VAL A 175 -4.37 -3.10 -10.37
N ASP A 176 -3.15 -3.60 -10.58
CA ASP A 176 -2.14 -3.74 -9.54
C ASP A 176 -0.74 -3.53 -10.14
N ILE A 177 0.17 -3.01 -9.33
CA ILE A 177 1.55 -2.76 -9.77
C ILE A 177 2.38 -4.05 -9.88
N SER A 178 1.98 -5.12 -9.16
CA SER A 178 2.67 -6.40 -9.11
C SER A 178 2.16 -7.37 -10.16
N PRO A 179 3.00 -7.79 -11.13
CA PRO A 179 2.66 -8.85 -12.09
C PRO A 179 2.26 -10.16 -11.42
N ALA A 180 2.91 -10.50 -10.29
CA ALA A 180 2.63 -11.73 -9.56
C ALA A 180 1.26 -11.70 -8.89
N MET A 181 0.84 -10.55 -8.35
CA MET A 181 -0.51 -10.34 -7.82
C MET A 181 -1.56 -10.47 -8.91
N VAL A 182 -1.38 -9.76 -10.04
CA VAL A 182 -2.31 -9.81 -11.17
C VAL A 182 -2.43 -11.23 -11.75
N ALA A 183 -1.34 -12.00 -11.78
CA ALA A 183 -1.40 -13.40 -12.22
C ALA A 183 -2.29 -14.25 -11.30
N LYS A 184 -2.25 -14.02 -9.98
CA LYS A 184 -3.15 -14.67 -9.01
C LYS A 184 -4.59 -14.22 -9.19
N ALA A 185 -4.85 -12.91 -9.35
CA ALA A 185 -6.19 -12.39 -9.62
C ALA A 185 -6.79 -13.00 -10.90
N ARG A 186 -5.97 -13.10 -11.97
CA ARG A 186 -6.36 -13.71 -13.25
C ARG A 186 -6.76 -15.18 -13.10
N SER A 187 -6.03 -15.94 -12.28
CA SER A 187 -6.36 -17.36 -12.05
C SER A 187 -7.71 -17.58 -11.37
N LYS A 188 -8.27 -16.56 -10.69
CA LYS A 188 -9.60 -16.63 -10.06
C LYS A 188 -10.74 -16.39 -11.05
N GLY A 189 -10.49 -15.85 -12.24
CA GLY A 189 -11.50 -15.67 -13.29
C GLY A 189 -12.63 -14.68 -12.95
N LEU A 190 -12.37 -13.71 -12.04
CA LEU A 190 -13.38 -12.79 -11.52
C LEU A 190 -13.47 -11.48 -12.29
N TYR A 191 -12.36 -11.04 -12.89
CA TYR A 191 -12.23 -9.74 -13.54
C TYR A 191 -12.45 -9.85 -15.05
N ASP A 192 -13.17 -8.90 -15.61
CA ASP A 192 -13.36 -8.76 -17.06
C ASP A 192 -12.12 -8.14 -17.73
N ARG A 193 -11.39 -7.25 -17.01
CA ARG A 193 -10.12 -6.65 -17.44
C ARG A 193 -9.14 -6.60 -16.25
N LEU A 194 -7.88 -6.98 -16.48
CA LEU A 194 -6.80 -6.85 -15.52
C LEU A 194 -5.60 -6.15 -16.16
N ALA A 195 -5.01 -5.19 -15.44
CA ALA A 195 -3.83 -4.48 -15.86
C ALA A 195 -2.71 -4.56 -14.82
N VAL A 196 -1.45 -4.61 -15.30
CA VAL A 196 -0.25 -4.45 -14.48
C VAL A 196 0.27 -3.05 -14.73
N LEU A 197 -0.03 -2.13 -13.81
CA LEU A 197 0.35 -0.73 -13.95
C LEU A 197 0.32 -0.03 -12.58
N ASP A 198 1.07 1.07 -12.45
CA ASP A 198 0.88 2.01 -11.35
C ASP A 198 -0.53 2.61 -11.39
N LEU A 199 -1.15 2.80 -10.23
CA LEU A 199 -2.55 3.21 -10.15
C LEU A 199 -2.81 4.62 -10.70
N LEU A 200 -1.89 5.58 -10.51
CA LEU A 200 -2.05 6.94 -11.05
C LEU A 200 -1.90 6.93 -12.58
N HIS A 201 -0.93 6.21 -13.11
CA HIS A 201 -0.77 6.02 -14.55
C HIS A 201 -2.00 5.34 -15.18
N PHE A 202 -2.58 4.34 -14.49
CA PHE A 202 -3.79 3.67 -14.95
C PHE A 202 -4.99 4.64 -14.99
N LEU A 203 -5.21 5.37 -13.90
CA LEU A 203 -6.29 6.35 -13.79
C LEU A 203 -6.17 7.46 -14.86
N ASP A 204 -4.95 7.94 -15.12
CA ASP A 204 -4.70 8.94 -16.16
C ASP A 204 -5.01 8.39 -17.57
N ALA A 205 -4.59 7.17 -17.88
CA ALA A 205 -4.88 6.52 -19.16
C ALA A 205 -6.39 6.29 -19.36
N ASP A 206 -7.10 5.82 -18.33
CA ASP A 206 -8.54 5.60 -18.40
C ASP A 206 -9.31 6.94 -18.47
N ALA A 207 -8.86 8.00 -17.80
CA ALA A 207 -9.44 9.34 -17.93
C ALA A 207 -9.29 9.89 -19.37
N GLN A 208 -8.13 9.69 -20.01
CA GLN A 208 -7.87 10.09 -21.40
C GLN A 208 -8.73 9.28 -22.39
N SER A 209 -8.95 8.00 -22.12
CA SER A 209 -9.82 7.15 -22.94
C SER A 209 -11.32 7.35 -22.66
N GLN A 210 -11.68 8.31 -21.80
CA GLN A 210 -13.04 8.59 -21.34
C GLN A 210 -13.73 7.40 -20.65
N ALA A 211 -12.97 6.44 -20.12
CA ALA A 211 -13.53 5.37 -19.30
C ALA A 211 -14.21 5.96 -18.06
N ARG A 212 -15.36 5.41 -17.68
CA ARG A 212 -16.13 5.86 -16.52
C ARG A 212 -16.62 4.67 -15.71
N TYR A 213 -16.48 4.82 -14.37
CA TYR A 213 -16.84 3.80 -13.40
C TYR A 213 -17.95 4.29 -12.47
N HIS A 214 -18.92 3.42 -12.20
CA HIS A 214 -19.97 3.67 -11.22
C HIS A 214 -19.43 3.46 -9.79
N LEU A 215 -18.38 2.67 -9.65
CA LEU A 215 -17.75 2.39 -8.37
C LEU A 215 -16.22 2.24 -8.56
N VAL A 216 -15.44 2.99 -7.81
CA VAL A 216 -13.99 2.81 -7.68
C VAL A 216 -13.71 2.39 -6.23
N VAL A 217 -13.01 1.29 -6.03
CA VAL A 217 -12.66 0.79 -4.70
C VAL A 217 -11.16 0.64 -4.51
N ALA A 218 -10.69 0.79 -3.27
CA ALA A 218 -9.31 0.52 -2.88
C ALA A 218 -9.27 -0.04 -1.44
N ALA A 219 -9.00 -1.33 -1.29
CA ALA A 219 -8.96 -2.01 0.00
C ALA A 219 -7.51 -2.15 0.50
N ASP A 220 -7.12 -1.40 1.53
CA ASP A 220 -5.79 -1.39 2.16
C ASP A 220 -4.63 -1.08 1.18
N VAL A 221 -4.89 -0.22 0.19
CA VAL A 221 -3.93 0.20 -0.84
C VAL A 221 -3.21 1.48 -0.43
N PHE A 222 -3.94 2.45 0.11
CA PHE A 222 -3.41 3.80 0.35
C PHE A 222 -2.54 3.91 1.59
N VAL A 223 -2.34 2.82 2.30
CA VAL A 223 -1.29 2.67 3.31
C VAL A 223 0.13 2.72 2.71
N TYR A 224 0.25 2.64 1.39
CA TYR A 224 1.49 2.79 0.62
C TYR A 224 1.59 4.15 -0.10
N ALA A 225 0.64 5.04 0.10
CA ALA A 225 0.60 6.36 -0.52
C ALA A 225 0.64 7.47 0.54
N SER A 226 1.60 8.39 0.43
CA SER A 226 1.65 9.59 1.28
C SER A 226 0.75 10.71 0.76
N ASP A 227 0.51 10.78 -0.55
CA ASP A 227 -0.34 11.77 -1.21
C ASP A 227 -1.71 11.17 -1.59
N LEU A 228 -2.66 11.27 -0.67
CA LEU A 228 -4.04 10.85 -0.91
C LEU A 228 -4.79 11.81 -1.84
N GLY A 229 -4.41 13.11 -1.87
CA GLY A 229 -5.06 14.13 -2.69
C GLY A 229 -4.90 13.84 -4.18
N ALA A 230 -3.69 13.50 -4.64
CA ALA A 230 -3.43 13.15 -6.03
C ALA A 230 -4.26 11.94 -6.48
N ILE A 231 -4.40 10.93 -5.61
CA ILE A 231 -5.18 9.72 -5.90
C ILE A 231 -6.68 10.05 -5.96
N ALA A 232 -7.20 10.82 -5.01
CA ALA A 232 -8.61 11.21 -4.97
C ALA A 232 -8.99 12.03 -6.21
N ALA A 233 -8.14 12.99 -6.60
CA ALA A 233 -8.32 13.78 -7.81
C ALA A 233 -8.29 12.93 -9.09
N ALA A 234 -7.39 11.94 -9.16
CA ALA A 234 -7.32 11.02 -10.29
C ALA A 234 -8.56 10.12 -10.36
N ALA A 235 -9.01 9.58 -9.22
CA ALA A 235 -10.22 8.76 -9.14
C ALA A 235 -11.48 9.55 -9.55
N ALA A 236 -11.59 10.82 -9.13
CA ALA A 236 -12.71 11.69 -9.49
C ALA A 236 -12.89 11.82 -11.01
N ARG A 237 -11.79 11.84 -11.78
CA ARG A 237 -11.84 11.98 -13.25
C ARG A 237 -12.40 10.77 -13.99
N VAL A 238 -12.37 9.59 -13.37
CA VAL A 238 -12.86 8.35 -13.97
C VAL A 238 -14.20 7.90 -13.38
N LEU A 239 -14.78 8.65 -12.43
CA LEU A 239 -16.11 8.39 -11.91
C LEU A 239 -17.21 8.87 -12.88
N THR A 240 -18.33 8.16 -12.90
CA THR A 240 -19.59 8.70 -13.41
C THR A 240 -20.08 9.84 -12.48
N PRO A 241 -20.98 10.74 -12.92
CA PRO A 241 -21.45 11.85 -12.08
C PRO A 241 -21.97 11.43 -10.68
N ASP A 242 -22.66 10.28 -10.61
CA ASP A 242 -23.15 9.69 -9.34
C ASP A 242 -22.29 8.53 -8.86
N GLY A 243 -21.12 8.35 -9.43
CA GLY A 243 -20.19 7.27 -9.10
C GLY A 243 -19.65 7.39 -7.68
N LEU A 244 -19.29 6.27 -7.09
CA LEU A 244 -18.76 6.19 -5.75
C LEU A 244 -17.26 5.88 -5.76
N PHE A 245 -16.52 6.56 -4.88
CA PHE A 245 -15.16 6.24 -4.53
C PHE A 245 -15.14 5.73 -3.10
N ALA A 246 -14.80 4.45 -2.90
CA ALA A 246 -14.78 3.80 -1.59
C ALA A 246 -13.41 3.22 -1.29
N PHE A 247 -12.82 3.54 -0.15
CA PHE A 247 -11.48 3.08 0.20
C PHE A 247 -11.26 2.94 1.70
N THR A 248 -10.18 2.24 2.07
CA THR A 248 -9.70 2.18 3.45
C THR A 248 -8.31 2.79 3.55
N VAL A 249 -8.03 3.40 4.71
CA VAL A 249 -6.68 3.86 5.12
C VAL A 249 -6.42 3.44 6.55
N GLU A 250 -5.16 3.19 6.91
CA GLU A 250 -4.77 3.20 8.32
C GLU A 250 -4.89 4.61 8.88
N THR A 251 -5.24 4.74 10.17
CA THR A 251 -5.48 6.05 10.77
C THR A 251 -4.73 6.25 12.08
N HIS A 252 -4.59 7.52 12.45
CA HIS A 252 -4.04 7.97 13.74
C HIS A 252 -4.83 9.16 14.26
N ALA A 253 -4.67 9.48 15.56
CA ALA A 253 -5.43 10.53 16.21
C ALA A 253 -4.97 11.96 15.86
N GLY A 254 -3.81 12.12 15.21
CA GLY A 254 -3.25 13.42 14.82
C GLY A 254 -3.77 13.94 13.49
N GLU A 255 -3.21 15.06 13.06
CA GLU A 255 -3.45 15.68 11.76
C GLU A 255 -2.47 15.16 10.69
N GLY A 256 -2.82 15.34 9.41
CA GLY A 256 -1.95 15.01 8.28
C GLY A 256 -1.75 13.52 8.03
N VAL A 257 -0.59 13.19 7.51
CA VAL A 257 -0.14 11.82 7.21
C VAL A 257 1.15 11.53 7.96
N VAL A 258 1.31 10.31 8.49
CA VAL A 258 2.51 9.88 9.20
C VAL A 258 3.01 8.54 8.70
N LEU A 259 4.33 8.39 8.58
CA LEU A 259 4.95 7.08 8.34
C LEU A 259 5.08 6.35 9.68
N GLN A 260 4.43 5.19 9.78
CA GLN A 260 4.48 4.37 10.99
C GLN A 260 5.75 3.52 11.05
N GLN A 261 6.01 2.93 12.22
CA GLN A 261 7.11 1.97 12.42
C GLN A 261 6.96 0.71 11.52
N THR A 262 5.77 0.43 11.08
CA THR A 262 5.43 -0.65 10.11
C THR A 262 5.84 -0.32 8.68
N LEU A 263 6.39 0.87 8.41
CA LEU A 263 6.64 1.42 7.09
C LEU A 263 5.36 1.51 6.24
N ARG A 264 4.24 1.87 6.87
CA ARG A 264 2.98 2.21 6.19
C ARG A 264 2.55 3.60 6.61
N TYR A 265 1.79 4.26 5.75
CA TYR A 265 1.20 5.56 6.06
C TYR A 265 -0.11 5.39 6.79
N ALA A 266 -0.29 6.19 7.85
CA ALA A 266 -1.57 6.41 8.49
C ALA A 266 -2.03 7.85 8.26
N HIS A 267 -3.31 8.04 8.00
CA HIS A 267 -3.92 9.30 7.63
C HIS A 267 -4.87 9.79 8.73
N GLY A 268 -4.70 11.03 9.16
CA GLY A 268 -5.66 11.67 10.08
C GLY A 268 -7.02 11.90 9.41
N ALA A 269 -8.11 11.80 10.17
CA ALA A 269 -9.46 11.97 9.62
C ALA A 269 -9.68 13.34 8.95
N ALA A 270 -9.08 14.41 9.50
CA ALA A 270 -9.14 15.75 8.90
C ALA A 270 -8.44 15.78 7.53
N HIS A 271 -7.24 15.16 7.43
CA HIS A 271 -6.49 15.04 6.18
C HIS A 271 -7.31 14.33 5.09
N VAL A 272 -7.98 13.21 5.44
CA VAL A 272 -8.86 12.49 4.51
C VAL A 272 -10.00 13.36 4.02
N ARG A 273 -10.67 14.12 4.90
CA ARG A 273 -11.75 15.04 4.52
C ARG A 273 -11.28 16.11 3.55
N THR A 274 -10.13 16.72 3.82
CA THR A 274 -9.51 17.73 2.95
C THR A 274 -9.20 17.14 1.58
N ALA A 275 -8.54 15.98 1.52
CA ALA A 275 -8.19 15.33 0.25
C ALA A 275 -9.42 15.01 -0.63
N ILE A 276 -10.53 14.58 -0.01
CA ILE A 276 -11.80 14.33 -0.72
C ILE A 276 -12.41 15.64 -1.22
N ALA A 277 -12.47 16.68 -0.38
CA ALA A 277 -13.03 17.98 -0.75
C ALA A 277 -12.23 18.66 -1.87
N ASP A 278 -10.90 18.67 -1.78
CA ASP A 278 -10.00 19.26 -2.79
C ASP A 278 -10.08 18.52 -4.14
N ALA A 279 -10.41 17.22 -4.12
CA ALA A 279 -10.68 16.45 -5.33
C ALA A 279 -12.07 16.74 -5.96
N GLY A 280 -12.87 17.62 -5.38
CA GLY A 280 -14.24 17.94 -5.84
C GLY A 280 -15.24 16.81 -5.58
N LEU A 281 -14.95 15.92 -4.62
CA LEU A 281 -15.82 14.83 -4.23
C LEU A 281 -16.63 15.19 -2.98
N ASN A 282 -17.85 14.67 -2.89
CA ASN A 282 -18.71 14.83 -1.71
C ASN A 282 -18.55 13.62 -0.79
N LEU A 283 -18.13 13.83 0.46
CA LEU A 283 -17.98 12.78 1.46
C LEU A 283 -19.36 12.30 1.94
N LEU A 284 -19.66 11.02 1.75
CA LEU A 284 -20.90 10.39 2.19
C LEU A 284 -20.75 9.64 3.52
N ALA A 285 -19.60 8.99 3.73
CA ALA A 285 -19.28 8.28 4.95
C ALA A 285 -17.79 8.34 5.25
N LEU A 286 -17.45 8.51 6.53
CA LEU A 286 -16.10 8.36 7.08
C LEU A 286 -16.24 7.77 8.48
N ASN A 287 -15.99 6.48 8.61
CA ASN A 287 -16.20 5.73 9.84
C ASN A 287 -14.92 5.02 10.28
N HIS A 288 -14.73 4.89 11.58
CA HIS A 288 -13.68 4.03 12.11
C HIS A 288 -14.00 2.57 11.82
N ALA A 289 -12.97 1.81 11.47
CA ALA A 289 -13.06 0.40 11.14
C ALA A 289 -11.77 -0.35 11.57
N VAL A 290 -11.84 -1.66 11.53
CA VAL A 290 -10.69 -2.55 11.65
C VAL A 290 -10.70 -3.46 10.43
N THR A 291 -9.71 -3.29 9.55
CA THR A 291 -9.60 -4.08 8.33
C THR A 291 -8.80 -5.36 8.54
N ARG A 292 -7.90 -5.38 9.52
CA ARG A 292 -7.06 -6.53 9.88
C ARG A 292 -6.52 -6.42 11.31
N LYS A 293 -5.90 -7.52 11.75
CA LYS A 293 -5.11 -7.56 13.00
C LYS A 293 -3.62 -7.76 12.69
N GLU A 294 -2.75 -7.12 13.45
CA GLU A 294 -1.31 -7.37 13.41
C GLU A 294 -0.83 -7.75 14.81
N LYS A 295 -0.11 -8.87 14.91
CA LYS A 295 0.33 -9.45 16.21
C LYS A 295 -0.82 -9.57 17.22
N GLY A 296 -2.02 -9.88 16.73
CA GLY A 296 -3.24 -10.02 17.55
C GLY A 296 -3.94 -8.70 17.90
N ALA A 297 -3.35 -7.53 17.62
CA ALA A 297 -3.94 -6.22 17.88
C ALA A 297 -4.70 -5.71 16.64
N PRO A 298 -5.88 -5.06 16.81
CA PRO A 298 -6.60 -4.44 15.71
C PRO A 298 -5.78 -3.27 15.13
N VAL A 299 -5.75 -3.16 13.81
CA VAL A 299 -5.15 -2.00 13.12
C VAL A 299 -6.23 -0.93 12.96
N PRO A 300 -6.09 0.25 13.59
CA PRO A 300 -7.04 1.34 13.45
C PRO A 300 -7.09 1.81 12.00
N SER A 301 -8.29 1.86 11.44
CA SER A 301 -8.51 2.23 10.04
C SER A 301 -9.71 3.16 9.92
N LEU A 302 -9.78 3.89 8.81
CA LEU A 302 -10.99 4.57 8.35
C LEU A 302 -11.49 3.88 7.10
N VAL A 303 -12.81 3.71 7.02
CA VAL A 303 -13.51 3.39 5.78
C VAL A 303 -14.21 4.65 5.29
N VAL A 304 -13.98 4.96 4.02
CA VAL A 304 -14.42 6.21 3.39
C VAL A 304 -15.27 5.87 2.18
N VAL A 305 -16.40 6.58 2.03
CA VAL A 305 -17.22 6.57 0.82
C VAL A 305 -17.48 8.01 0.41
N ALA A 306 -17.12 8.35 -0.82
CA ALA A 306 -17.37 9.66 -1.41
C ALA A 306 -18.05 9.50 -2.78
N THR A 307 -18.67 10.56 -3.30
CA THR A 307 -19.34 10.55 -4.61
C THR A 307 -18.89 11.72 -5.46
N GLY A 308 -18.98 11.57 -6.78
CA GLY A 308 -18.80 12.67 -7.72
C GLY A 308 -19.84 13.78 -7.50
N SER A 309 -19.59 14.98 -8.00
CA SER A 309 -20.34 16.22 -7.75
C SER A 309 -21.79 16.25 -8.24
N GLY A 310 -22.32 15.18 -8.83
CA GLY A 310 -23.70 15.10 -9.33
C GLY A 310 -24.77 14.83 -8.27
N ARG A 311 -24.40 14.41 -7.05
CA ARG A 311 -25.35 14.00 -6.00
C ARG A 311 -25.40 15.00 -4.84
N GLU A 312 -26.24 16.01 -4.92
CA GLU A 312 -26.81 16.62 -3.71
C GLU A 312 -27.83 15.67 -3.09
N ARG A 313 -27.39 14.80 -2.17
CA ARG A 313 -28.33 14.14 -1.26
C ARG A 313 -28.48 14.97 -0.02
N SER A 314 -29.71 15.44 0.22
CA SER A 314 -30.16 15.92 1.53
C SER A 314 -29.77 14.89 2.61
N VAL A 315 -28.87 15.29 3.49
CA VAL A 315 -28.60 14.57 4.73
C VAL A 315 -29.91 14.49 5.49
N PRO A 316 -30.40 13.32 5.91
CA PRO A 316 -31.52 13.27 6.83
C PRO A 316 -31.07 13.98 8.11
N THR A 317 -31.64 15.12 8.40
CA THR A 317 -31.53 15.76 9.71
C THR A 317 -32.11 14.77 10.72
N VAL A 318 -31.22 14.21 11.55
CA VAL A 318 -31.65 13.54 12.78
C VAL A 318 -32.26 14.62 13.64
N ASN A 319 -33.60 14.65 13.70
CA ASN A 319 -34.32 15.44 14.67
C ASN A 319 -33.86 15.01 16.07
N SER A 320 -33.18 15.89 16.76
CA SER A 320 -33.00 15.84 18.20
C SER A 320 -34.30 16.36 18.83
N ASP A 321 -35.26 15.47 19.02
CA ASP A 321 -36.40 15.74 19.90
C ASP A 321 -36.69 14.49 20.75
N ALA A 322 -36.53 14.70 22.04
CA ALA A 322 -36.95 14.06 23.28
C ALA A 322 -35.84 13.47 24.14
#